data_be3c6fa198ff7d1562d42ab6583a82da
#
_entry.id   be3c6fa198ff7d1562d42ab6583a82da
#
_cell.length_a   1.000
_cell.length_b   1.000
_cell.length_c   1.000
_cell.angle_alpha   90.00
_cell.angle_beta   90.00
_cell.angle_gamma   90.00
#
_symmetry.space_group_name_H-M   'P 1'
#
loop_
_entity.id
_entity.type
_entity.pdbx_description
1 polymer ?
#
loop_
_entity_poly.entity_id
_entity_poly.type
_entity_poly.pdbx_seq_one_letter_code
_entity_poly.pdbx_strand_id
1 'polypeptide(L)'
;LDDPEYVIKVMQAEADLAIAEGNLHSLEQNITTSASNQASGKEKLAGDMASLEKAQKDYQRFKNMYADSAVTRNQYDQVISKLKSEEAYVKASQKSLEASSSITAQSNINLEAARATVARKKADLAAAKLQLSYTSVIAPGDGFVGERNLSIGELINTNQTVATIVLNQKLWISANFKETQIEKIKRGQEVTITIDALDGKEFKGKVTGFSPATGAKFSMVEPDNSTGNFVKITQRIPVKIEFEASAKDLQDVRPGMNVTVEVKK
;
A
#
# COMPACT_ATOMS: atom_id res chain seq x y z
N LEU A 1 10.02 3.83 22.14
CA LEU A 1 9.50 5.14 22.53
C LEU A 1 8.21 4.96 23.33
N ASP A 2 7.74 6.02 23.99
CA ASP A 2 6.46 5.97 24.73
C ASP A 2 5.30 5.78 23.75
N ASP A 3 4.51 4.70 23.90
CA ASP A 3 3.53 4.27 22.91
C ASP A 3 2.06 4.23 23.35
N PRO A 4 1.68 4.41 24.64
CA PRO A 4 0.31 4.22 25.12
C PRO A 4 -0.73 5.06 24.35
N GLU A 5 -0.39 6.29 23.98
CA GLU A 5 -1.28 7.15 23.20
C GLU A 5 -1.57 6.57 21.80
N TYR A 6 -0.55 6.03 21.15
CA TYR A 6 -0.69 5.41 19.82
C TYR A 6 -1.45 4.09 19.88
N VAL A 7 -1.27 3.31 20.94
CA VAL A 7 -2.07 2.09 21.20
C VAL A 7 -3.56 2.44 21.33
N ILE A 8 -3.89 3.49 22.10
CA ILE A 8 -5.27 3.96 22.23
C ILE A 8 -5.84 4.39 20.89
N LYS A 9 -5.09 5.12 20.06
CA LYS A 9 -5.52 5.51 18.71
C LYS A 9 -5.80 4.31 17.81
N VAL A 10 -5.00 3.26 17.90
CA VAL A 10 -5.26 2.01 17.17
C VAL A 10 -6.55 1.37 17.63
N MET A 11 -6.76 1.25 18.96
CA MET A 11 -7.99 0.68 19.51
C MET A 11 -9.25 1.48 19.10
N GLN A 12 -9.17 2.80 19.08
CA GLN A 12 -10.26 3.67 18.60
C GLN A 12 -10.56 3.41 17.11
N ALA A 13 -9.53 3.36 16.27
CA ALA A 13 -9.69 3.11 14.84
C ALA A 13 -10.23 1.69 14.56
N GLU A 14 -9.87 0.69 15.37
CA GLU A 14 -10.42 -0.68 15.29
C GLU A 14 -11.91 -0.71 15.67
N ALA A 15 -12.30 0.01 16.74
CA ALA A 15 -13.70 0.13 17.13
C ALA A 15 -14.54 0.85 16.06
N ASP A 16 -14.02 1.92 15.50
CA ASP A 16 -14.66 2.66 14.42
C ASP A 16 -14.86 1.80 13.16
N LEU A 17 -13.86 0.99 12.81
CA LEU A 17 -13.96 0.05 11.70
C LEU A 17 -15.04 -1.00 11.97
N ALA A 18 -15.07 -1.56 13.17
CA ALA A 18 -16.07 -2.56 13.55
C ALA A 18 -17.52 -2.00 13.45
N ILE A 19 -17.73 -0.75 13.85
CA ILE A 19 -19.01 -0.07 13.69
C ILE A 19 -19.37 0.09 12.22
N ALA A 20 -18.42 0.51 11.37
CA ALA A 20 -18.66 0.67 9.94
C ALA A 20 -18.97 -0.68 9.25
N GLU A 21 -18.28 -1.75 9.62
CA GLU A 21 -18.55 -3.10 9.11
C GLU A 21 -19.92 -3.64 9.58
N GLY A 22 -20.32 -3.36 10.82
CA GLY A 22 -21.66 -3.68 11.33
C GLY A 22 -22.76 -2.96 10.55
N ASN A 23 -22.58 -1.67 10.26
CA ASN A 23 -23.50 -0.90 9.42
C ASN A 23 -23.58 -1.45 7.99
N LEU A 24 -22.45 -1.81 7.39
CA LEU A 24 -22.41 -2.45 6.08
C LEU A 24 -23.21 -3.74 6.07
N HIS A 25 -22.99 -4.62 7.04
CA HIS A 25 -23.73 -5.88 7.17
C HIS A 25 -25.24 -5.66 7.30
N SER A 26 -25.67 -4.66 8.09
CA SER A 26 -27.10 -4.31 8.21
C SER A 26 -27.69 -3.88 6.86
N LEU A 27 -26.98 -3.10 6.06
CA LEU A 27 -27.43 -2.68 4.73
C LEU A 27 -27.46 -3.85 3.74
N GLU A 28 -26.54 -4.80 3.81
CA GLU A 28 -26.59 -6.03 3.01
C GLU A 28 -27.84 -6.86 3.29
N GLN A 29 -28.25 -6.99 4.56
CA GLN A 29 -29.51 -7.64 4.94
C GLN A 29 -30.72 -6.86 4.40
N ASN A 30 -30.70 -5.53 4.47
CA ASN A 30 -31.78 -4.72 3.93
C ASN A 30 -31.95 -4.87 2.41
N ILE A 31 -30.85 -5.01 1.66
CA ILE A 31 -30.90 -5.29 0.22
C ILE A 31 -31.53 -6.66 -0.06
N THR A 32 -31.15 -7.68 0.69
CA THR A 32 -31.74 -9.02 0.55
C THR A 32 -33.26 -8.99 0.76
N THR A 33 -33.72 -8.26 1.78
CA THR A 33 -35.15 -8.06 2.04
C THR A 33 -35.83 -7.29 0.91
N SER A 34 -35.21 -6.20 0.41
CA SER A 34 -35.75 -5.39 -0.68
C SER A 34 -35.83 -6.20 -2.00
N ALA A 35 -34.82 -7.00 -2.30
CA ALA A 35 -34.82 -7.89 -3.46
C ALA A 35 -35.93 -8.96 -3.37
N SER A 36 -36.17 -9.53 -2.17
CA SER A 36 -37.26 -10.50 -1.93
C SER A 36 -38.63 -9.85 -2.14
N ASN A 37 -38.80 -8.61 -1.64
CA ASN A 37 -40.04 -7.85 -1.86
C ASN A 37 -40.28 -7.54 -3.33
N GLN A 38 -39.22 -7.17 -4.08
CA GLN A 38 -39.31 -6.95 -5.51
C GLN A 38 -39.67 -8.23 -6.28
N ALA A 39 -39.09 -9.39 -5.89
CA ALA A 39 -39.44 -10.68 -6.48
C ALA A 39 -40.90 -11.01 -6.24
N SER A 40 -41.41 -10.87 -5.00
CA SER A 40 -42.84 -11.05 -4.66
C SER A 40 -43.73 -10.13 -5.47
N GLY A 41 -43.31 -8.87 -5.69
CA GLY A 41 -44.05 -7.90 -6.54
C GLY A 41 -44.13 -8.35 -8.01
N LYS A 42 -43.08 -9.00 -8.53
CA LYS A 42 -43.09 -9.57 -9.90
C LYS A 42 -44.07 -10.72 -10.04
N GLU A 43 -44.09 -11.63 -9.06
CA GLU A 43 -45.02 -12.75 -9.06
C GLU A 43 -46.47 -12.29 -8.95
N LYS A 44 -46.73 -11.28 -8.12
CA LYS A 44 -48.05 -10.66 -8.03
C LYS A 44 -48.49 -10.04 -9.36
N LEU A 45 -47.63 -9.27 -10.02
CA LEU A 45 -47.92 -8.70 -11.32
C LEU A 45 -48.21 -9.79 -12.36
N ALA A 46 -47.45 -10.89 -12.35
CA ALA A 46 -47.70 -12.03 -13.23
C ALA A 46 -49.11 -12.67 -13.01
N GLY A 47 -49.53 -12.81 -11.76
CA GLY A 47 -50.88 -13.29 -11.41
C GLY A 47 -51.98 -12.32 -11.87
N ASP A 48 -51.78 -11.00 -11.68
CA ASP A 48 -52.73 -9.99 -12.11
C ASP A 48 -52.83 -9.94 -13.66
N MET A 49 -51.69 -10.09 -14.37
CA MET A 49 -51.68 -10.20 -15.84
C MET A 49 -52.44 -11.44 -16.36
N ALA A 50 -52.30 -12.58 -15.71
CA ALA A 50 -53.04 -13.79 -16.06
C ALA A 50 -54.57 -13.61 -15.85
N SER A 51 -54.96 -12.90 -14.78
CA SER A 51 -56.35 -12.54 -14.52
C SER A 51 -56.92 -11.59 -15.57
N LEU A 52 -56.11 -10.59 -15.99
CA LEU A 52 -56.46 -9.67 -17.07
C LEU A 52 -56.65 -10.42 -18.40
N GLU A 53 -55.73 -11.34 -18.74
CA GLU A 53 -55.83 -12.14 -19.97
C GLU A 53 -57.16 -12.94 -20.01
N LYS A 54 -57.53 -13.54 -18.87
CA LYS A 54 -58.82 -14.22 -18.76
C LYS A 54 -59.99 -13.27 -18.96
N ALA A 55 -59.97 -12.10 -18.30
CA ALA A 55 -61.03 -11.09 -18.45
C ALA A 55 -61.13 -10.58 -19.89
N GLN A 56 -60.03 -10.41 -20.61
CA GLN A 56 -59.99 -10.05 -22.04
C GLN A 56 -60.64 -11.12 -22.94
N LYS A 57 -60.33 -12.42 -22.69
CA LYS A 57 -60.95 -13.53 -23.44
C LYS A 57 -62.43 -13.62 -23.14
N ASP A 58 -62.85 -13.45 -21.92
CA ASP A 58 -64.27 -13.43 -21.52
C ASP A 58 -64.99 -12.24 -22.16
N TYR A 59 -64.42 -11.04 -22.14
CA TYR A 59 -64.98 -9.87 -22.83
C TYR A 59 -65.16 -10.12 -24.33
N GLN A 60 -64.17 -10.67 -25.02
CA GLN A 60 -64.29 -10.94 -26.45
C GLN A 60 -65.37 -11.98 -26.75
N ARG A 61 -65.48 -13.00 -25.94
CA ARG A 61 -66.55 -14.03 -26.05
C ARG A 61 -67.93 -13.41 -25.82
N PHE A 62 -68.14 -12.65 -24.75
CA PHE A 62 -69.42 -12.03 -24.42
C PHE A 62 -69.78 -10.92 -25.41
N LYS A 63 -68.83 -10.21 -25.99
CA LYS A 63 -69.02 -9.23 -27.05
C LYS A 63 -69.66 -9.89 -28.30
N ASN A 64 -69.18 -11.06 -28.70
CA ASN A 64 -69.73 -11.81 -29.85
C ASN A 64 -71.13 -12.33 -29.50
N MET A 65 -71.32 -12.93 -28.32
CA MET A 65 -72.65 -13.45 -27.86
C MET A 65 -73.66 -12.34 -27.71
N TYR A 66 -73.28 -11.12 -27.32
CA TYR A 66 -74.20 -9.95 -27.27
C TYR A 66 -74.64 -9.51 -28.66
N ALA A 67 -73.72 -9.48 -29.66
CA ALA A 67 -74.03 -9.22 -31.04
C ALA A 67 -75.03 -10.21 -31.62
N ASP A 68 -74.94 -11.49 -31.22
CA ASP A 68 -75.84 -12.57 -31.59
C ASP A 68 -77.14 -12.64 -30.73
N SER A 69 -77.37 -11.60 -29.87
CA SER A 69 -78.50 -11.56 -28.90
C SER A 69 -78.59 -12.76 -27.95
N ALA A 70 -77.51 -13.46 -27.74
CA ALA A 70 -77.44 -14.68 -26.88
C ALA A 70 -77.21 -14.38 -25.38
N VAL A 71 -76.91 -13.11 -25.00
CA VAL A 71 -76.73 -12.66 -23.60
C VAL A 71 -77.41 -11.34 -23.36
N THR A 72 -77.80 -11.08 -22.08
CA THR A 72 -78.44 -9.80 -21.70
C THR A 72 -77.41 -8.64 -21.65
N ARG A 73 -77.91 -7.42 -21.81
CA ARG A 73 -77.06 -6.21 -21.65
C ARG A 73 -76.40 -6.16 -20.28
N ASN A 74 -77.10 -6.53 -19.22
CA ASN A 74 -76.53 -6.53 -17.87
C ASN A 74 -75.31 -7.48 -17.74
N GLN A 75 -75.43 -8.68 -18.32
CA GLN A 75 -74.28 -9.63 -18.34
C GLN A 75 -73.07 -9.09 -19.13
N TYR A 76 -73.31 -8.43 -20.24
CA TYR A 76 -72.23 -7.78 -21.03
C TYR A 76 -71.58 -6.65 -20.24
N ASP A 77 -72.42 -5.75 -19.65
CA ASP A 77 -71.91 -4.63 -18.84
C ASP A 77 -71.11 -5.11 -17.60
N GLN A 78 -71.46 -6.22 -17.00
CA GLN A 78 -70.69 -6.86 -15.91
C GLN A 78 -69.29 -7.29 -16.37
N VAL A 79 -69.16 -7.91 -17.55
CA VAL A 79 -67.87 -8.31 -18.10
C VAL A 79 -67.00 -7.11 -18.49
N ILE A 80 -67.58 -6.04 -19.02
CA ILE A 80 -66.86 -4.78 -19.27
C ILE A 80 -66.30 -4.21 -17.94
N SER A 81 -67.13 -4.19 -16.90
CA SER A 81 -66.73 -3.67 -15.60
C SER A 81 -65.60 -4.54 -14.97
N LYS A 82 -65.68 -5.85 -15.14
CA LYS A 82 -64.64 -6.78 -14.72
C LYS A 82 -63.33 -6.54 -15.46
N LEU A 83 -63.34 -6.41 -16.78
CA LEU A 83 -62.17 -6.09 -17.59
C LEU A 83 -61.48 -4.80 -17.12
N LYS A 84 -62.24 -3.72 -16.96
CA LYS A 84 -61.74 -2.44 -16.48
C LYS A 84 -61.11 -2.56 -15.08
N SER A 85 -61.71 -3.38 -14.20
CA SER A 85 -61.16 -3.66 -12.85
C SER A 85 -59.81 -4.36 -12.93
N GLU A 86 -59.68 -5.40 -13.78
CA GLU A 86 -58.44 -6.14 -13.94
C GLU A 86 -57.32 -5.29 -14.56
N GLU A 87 -57.67 -4.42 -15.57
CA GLU A 87 -56.74 -3.44 -16.12
C GLU A 87 -56.19 -2.48 -15.03
N ALA A 88 -57.10 -2.02 -14.16
CA ALA A 88 -56.70 -1.16 -13.04
C ALA A 88 -55.76 -1.88 -12.03
N TYR A 89 -56.03 -3.17 -11.74
CA TYR A 89 -55.20 -3.99 -10.85
C TYR A 89 -53.80 -4.17 -11.45
N VAL A 90 -53.68 -4.55 -12.72
CA VAL A 90 -52.38 -4.70 -13.39
C VAL A 90 -51.60 -3.40 -13.35
N LYS A 91 -52.24 -2.25 -13.67
CA LYS A 91 -51.59 -0.93 -13.59
C LYS A 91 -51.13 -0.59 -12.18
N ALA A 92 -51.91 -0.92 -11.15
CA ALA A 92 -51.53 -0.68 -9.75
C ALA A 92 -50.34 -1.57 -9.34
N SER A 93 -50.37 -2.87 -9.70
CA SER A 93 -49.28 -3.80 -9.40
C SER A 93 -47.99 -3.42 -10.14
N GLN A 94 -48.09 -2.92 -11.39
CA GLN A 94 -46.96 -2.44 -12.14
C GLN A 94 -46.31 -1.22 -11.46
N LYS A 95 -47.12 -0.27 -10.97
CA LYS A 95 -46.61 0.89 -10.23
C LYS A 95 -46.03 0.52 -8.88
N SER A 96 -46.58 -0.47 -8.21
CA SER A 96 -46.02 -1.00 -6.96
C SER A 96 -44.64 -1.66 -7.21
N LEU A 97 -44.51 -2.44 -8.28
CA LEU A 97 -43.24 -3.04 -8.67
C LEU A 97 -42.19 -1.98 -9.04
N GLU A 98 -42.56 -0.93 -9.78
CA GLU A 98 -41.71 0.20 -10.12
C GLU A 98 -41.18 0.90 -8.84
N ALA A 99 -42.05 1.16 -7.87
CA ALA A 99 -41.68 1.72 -6.57
C ALA A 99 -40.72 0.81 -5.80
N SER A 100 -41.01 -0.51 -5.75
CA SER A 100 -40.10 -1.47 -5.12
C SER A 100 -38.74 -1.56 -5.78
N SER A 101 -38.69 -1.47 -7.11
CA SER A 101 -37.44 -1.41 -7.89
C SER A 101 -36.60 -0.16 -7.54
N SER A 102 -37.28 0.99 -7.40
CA SER A 102 -36.61 2.24 -7.00
C SER A 102 -36.02 2.16 -5.58
N ILE A 103 -36.74 1.53 -4.66
CA ILE A 103 -36.24 1.28 -3.29
C ILE A 103 -35.00 0.39 -3.31
N THR A 104 -35.02 -0.68 -4.11
CA THR A 104 -33.85 -1.58 -4.24
C THR A 104 -32.65 -0.84 -4.84
N ALA A 105 -32.88 0.00 -5.86
CA ALA A 105 -31.81 0.83 -6.46
C ALA A 105 -31.20 1.81 -5.42
N GLN A 106 -32.04 2.47 -4.62
CA GLN A 106 -31.58 3.37 -3.56
C GLN A 106 -30.79 2.60 -2.47
N SER A 107 -31.24 1.41 -2.12
CA SER A 107 -30.53 0.56 -1.15
C SER A 107 -29.15 0.15 -1.65
N ASN A 108 -29.00 -0.13 -2.96
CA ASN A 108 -27.68 -0.41 -3.55
C ASN A 108 -26.74 0.80 -3.51
N ILE A 109 -27.24 2.01 -3.75
CA ILE A 109 -26.43 3.24 -3.61
C ILE A 109 -25.95 3.41 -2.17
N ASN A 110 -26.83 3.19 -1.20
CA ASN A 110 -26.48 3.26 0.22
C ASN A 110 -25.44 2.20 0.61
N LEU A 111 -25.51 1.01 0.03
CA LEU A 111 -24.51 -0.04 0.24
C LEU A 111 -23.14 0.37 -0.29
N GLU A 112 -23.05 0.94 -1.49
CA GLU A 112 -21.79 1.41 -2.04
C GLU A 112 -21.18 2.53 -1.19
N ALA A 113 -21.99 3.45 -0.68
CA ALA A 113 -21.55 4.48 0.26
C ALA A 113 -21.01 3.89 1.58
N ALA A 114 -21.66 2.84 2.09
CA ALA A 114 -21.18 2.13 3.28
C ALA A 114 -19.87 1.39 3.01
N ARG A 115 -19.71 0.75 1.86
CA ARG A 115 -18.43 0.13 1.44
C ARG A 115 -17.29 1.14 1.37
N ALA A 116 -17.55 2.31 0.80
CA ALA A 116 -16.57 3.40 0.77
C ALA A 116 -16.21 3.87 2.20
N THR A 117 -17.18 3.90 3.11
CA THR A 117 -16.95 4.24 4.53
C THR A 117 -16.06 3.21 5.22
N VAL A 118 -16.31 1.91 5.02
CA VAL A 118 -15.44 0.83 5.52
C VAL A 118 -14.03 0.96 4.96
N ALA A 119 -13.88 1.22 3.65
CA ALA A 119 -12.55 1.42 3.04
C ALA A 119 -11.80 2.59 3.67
N ARG A 120 -12.47 3.71 3.92
CA ARG A 120 -11.89 4.85 4.64
C ARG A 120 -11.44 4.47 6.05
N LYS A 121 -12.29 3.78 6.84
CA LYS A 121 -11.93 3.36 8.19
C LYS A 121 -10.80 2.34 8.24
N LYS A 122 -10.66 1.48 7.23
CA LYS A 122 -9.48 0.61 7.06
C LYS A 122 -8.20 1.42 6.81
N ALA A 123 -8.28 2.49 6.03
CA ALA A 123 -7.14 3.38 5.82
C ALA A 123 -6.77 4.14 7.11
N ASP A 124 -7.77 4.62 7.86
CA ASP A 124 -7.55 5.29 9.16
C ASP A 124 -6.84 4.33 10.15
N LEU A 125 -7.28 3.08 10.23
CA LEU A 125 -6.63 2.05 11.05
C LEU A 125 -5.19 1.77 10.60
N ALA A 126 -4.97 1.66 9.29
CA ALA A 126 -3.61 1.47 8.76
C ALA A 126 -2.69 2.64 9.10
N ALA A 127 -3.19 3.88 9.04
CA ALA A 127 -2.45 5.07 9.45
C ALA A 127 -2.12 5.06 10.95
N ALA A 128 -3.08 4.69 11.81
CA ALA A 128 -2.85 4.57 13.26
C ALA A 128 -1.81 3.49 13.58
N LYS A 129 -1.88 2.31 12.92
CA LYS A 129 -0.89 1.23 13.07
C LYS A 129 0.49 1.64 12.58
N LEU A 130 0.58 2.41 11.50
CA LEU A 130 1.85 2.95 11.00
C LEU A 130 2.47 3.91 12.02
N GLN A 131 1.68 4.81 12.62
CA GLN A 131 2.17 5.70 13.67
C GLN A 131 2.66 4.93 14.89
N LEU A 132 1.94 3.89 15.32
CA LEU A 132 2.39 3.01 16.40
C LEU A 132 3.71 2.29 16.03
N SER A 133 3.88 1.87 14.78
CA SER A 133 5.13 1.21 14.37
C SER A 133 6.36 2.11 14.48
N TYR A 134 6.19 3.43 14.34
CA TYR A 134 7.29 4.39 14.52
C TYR A 134 7.75 4.55 15.97
N THR A 135 6.99 4.08 16.94
CA THR A 135 7.45 4.06 18.34
C THR A 135 8.50 2.97 18.58
N SER A 136 8.59 1.98 17.71
CA SER A 136 9.62 0.94 17.75
C SER A 136 10.71 1.26 16.72
N VAL A 137 11.87 1.70 17.17
CA VAL A 137 13.01 1.97 16.31
C VAL A 137 13.73 0.65 16.01
N ILE A 138 13.67 0.21 14.76
CA ILE A 138 14.23 -1.06 14.30
C ILE A 138 15.58 -0.81 13.63
N ALA A 139 16.56 -1.66 13.90
CA ALA A 139 17.85 -1.61 13.23
C ALA A 139 17.67 -1.89 11.71
N PRO A 140 18.33 -1.12 10.82
CA PRO A 140 18.20 -1.28 9.37
C PRO A 140 18.87 -2.55 8.82
N GLY A 141 19.65 -3.24 9.64
CA GLY A 141 20.36 -4.47 9.28
C GLY A 141 21.23 -5.00 10.40
N ASP A 142 21.83 -6.15 10.15
CA ASP A 142 22.75 -6.78 11.09
C ASP A 142 24.04 -5.97 11.19
N GLY A 143 24.50 -5.71 12.43
CA GLY A 143 25.68 -4.92 12.66
C GLY A 143 26.02 -4.77 14.13
N PHE A 144 27.03 -3.96 14.40
CA PHE A 144 27.46 -3.62 15.75
C PHE A 144 26.87 -2.26 16.14
N VAL A 145 26.19 -2.22 17.29
CA VAL A 145 25.70 -0.95 17.83
C VAL A 145 26.90 -0.19 18.38
N GLY A 146 27.09 1.02 17.92
CA GLY A 146 28.08 1.96 18.44
C GLY A 146 27.60 2.64 19.71
N GLU A 147 27.99 3.88 19.90
CA GLU A 147 27.64 4.65 21.07
C GLU A 147 26.12 4.98 21.09
N ARG A 148 25.48 4.72 22.23
CA ARG A 148 24.10 5.08 22.48
C ARG A 148 24.05 6.42 23.22
N ASN A 149 23.50 7.43 22.59
CA ASN A 149 23.48 8.81 23.11
C ASN A 149 22.15 9.17 23.81
N LEU A 150 21.37 8.17 24.24
CA LEU A 150 20.06 8.39 24.84
C LEU A 150 19.90 7.64 26.17
N SER A 151 19.25 8.31 27.12
CA SER A 151 18.86 7.77 28.41
C SER A 151 17.36 7.44 28.45
N ILE A 152 16.97 6.50 29.29
CA ILE A 152 15.54 6.18 29.51
C ILE A 152 14.86 7.38 30.15
N GLY A 153 13.72 7.82 29.60
CA GLY A 153 12.98 8.99 30.04
C GLY A 153 13.40 10.30 29.41
N GLU A 154 14.39 10.28 28.51
CA GLU A 154 14.81 11.48 27.77
C GLU A 154 13.83 11.83 26.67
N LEU A 155 13.58 13.12 26.49
CA LEU A 155 12.75 13.65 25.40
C LEU A 155 13.55 13.64 24.08
N ILE A 156 13.02 12.97 23.07
CA ILE A 156 13.63 12.86 21.76
C ILE A 156 12.96 13.81 20.78
N ASN A 157 13.78 14.55 20.03
CA ASN A 157 13.31 15.42 18.96
C ASN A 157 13.38 14.73 17.60
N THR A 158 12.58 15.22 16.64
CA THR A 158 12.64 14.77 15.25
C THR A 158 14.07 14.94 14.70
N ASN A 159 14.58 13.94 13.99
CA ASN A 159 15.93 13.86 13.43
C ASN A 159 17.07 13.73 14.47
N GLN A 160 16.77 13.48 15.72
CA GLN A 160 17.81 13.16 16.71
C GLN A 160 18.34 11.74 16.48
N THR A 161 19.68 11.61 16.48
CA THR A 161 20.33 10.30 16.35
C THR A 161 20.16 9.50 17.63
N VAL A 162 19.52 8.36 17.54
CA VAL A 162 19.25 7.44 18.69
C VAL A 162 20.45 6.56 18.96
N ALA A 163 21.01 5.95 17.91
CA ALA A 163 22.19 5.11 17.97
C ALA A 163 22.84 5.05 16.59
N THR A 164 24.14 4.79 16.58
CA THR A 164 24.87 4.53 15.34
C THR A 164 25.06 3.03 15.19
N ILE A 165 24.75 2.47 14.03
CA ILE A 165 24.95 1.06 13.71
C ILE A 165 26.00 0.94 12.62
N VAL A 166 27.06 0.20 12.92
CA VAL A 166 28.05 -0.22 11.94
C VAL A 166 27.59 -1.53 11.35
N LEU A 167 27.04 -1.49 10.12
CA LEU A 167 26.50 -2.65 9.44
C LEU A 167 27.61 -3.66 9.13
N ASN A 168 27.30 -4.94 9.29
CA ASN A 168 28.20 -6.04 8.93
C ASN A 168 28.20 -6.30 7.42
N GLN A 169 28.55 -5.23 6.64
CA GLN A 169 28.64 -5.31 5.18
C GLN A 169 30.06 -5.69 4.77
N LYS A 170 30.24 -6.03 3.47
CA LYS A 170 31.58 -6.30 2.91
C LYS A 170 32.49 -5.07 3.12
N LEU A 171 33.57 -5.29 3.86
CA LEU A 171 34.58 -4.26 4.07
C LEU A 171 35.33 -4.01 2.77
N TRP A 172 35.71 -2.77 2.55
CA TRP A 172 36.52 -2.35 1.44
C TRP A 172 37.53 -1.29 1.89
N ILE A 173 38.59 -1.12 1.12
CA ILE A 173 39.68 -0.19 1.42
C ILE A 173 39.67 0.93 0.38
N SER A 174 39.84 2.16 0.85
CA SER A 174 40.09 3.32 0.02
C SER A 174 41.57 3.64 0.08
N ALA A 175 42.36 3.11 -0.87
CA ALA A 175 43.78 3.34 -0.91
C ALA A 175 44.11 4.60 -1.77
N ASN A 176 44.81 5.57 -1.19
CA ASN A 176 45.12 6.84 -1.86
C ASN A 176 46.45 6.79 -2.56
N PHE A 177 46.49 6.43 -3.84
CA PHE A 177 47.70 6.36 -4.66
C PHE A 177 48.05 7.74 -5.26
N LYS A 178 49.34 8.01 -5.43
CA LYS A 178 49.80 9.22 -6.17
C LYS A 178 49.37 9.10 -7.63
N GLU A 179 49.03 10.22 -8.25
CA GLU A 179 48.66 10.27 -9.68
C GLU A 179 49.72 9.59 -10.58
N THR A 180 51.00 9.76 -10.25
CA THR A 180 52.12 9.14 -10.97
C THR A 180 52.20 7.60 -10.84
N GLN A 181 51.45 7.00 -9.93
CA GLN A 181 51.43 5.56 -9.68
C GLN A 181 50.24 4.88 -10.35
N ILE A 182 49.16 5.61 -10.64
CA ILE A 182 47.88 5.09 -11.13
C ILE A 182 48.04 4.39 -12.49
N GLU A 183 48.88 4.87 -13.37
CA GLU A 183 49.10 4.25 -14.68
C GLU A 183 49.52 2.78 -14.60
N LYS A 184 50.19 2.40 -13.50
CA LYS A 184 50.67 1.02 -13.25
C LYS A 184 49.64 0.10 -12.56
N ILE A 185 48.50 0.64 -12.15
CA ILE A 185 47.46 -0.09 -11.41
C ILE A 185 46.29 -0.37 -12.35
N LYS A 186 45.86 -1.62 -12.43
CA LYS A 186 44.77 -2.05 -13.29
C LYS A 186 43.62 -2.62 -12.46
N ARG A 187 42.41 -2.47 -12.97
CA ARG A 187 41.25 -3.11 -12.37
C ARG A 187 41.40 -4.64 -12.43
N GLY A 188 41.12 -5.30 -11.32
CA GLY A 188 41.28 -6.74 -11.21
C GLY A 188 42.66 -7.21 -10.72
N GLN A 189 43.61 -6.29 -10.51
CA GLN A 189 44.97 -6.58 -10.04
C GLN A 189 44.95 -7.00 -8.56
N GLU A 190 45.73 -8.02 -8.23
CA GLU A 190 45.90 -8.49 -6.86
C GLU A 190 46.77 -7.54 -6.06
N VAL A 191 46.42 -7.38 -4.79
CA VAL A 191 47.15 -6.54 -3.84
C VAL A 191 47.33 -7.28 -2.51
N THR A 192 48.41 -6.98 -1.85
CA THR A 192 48.63 -7.38 -0.45
C THR A 192 48.26 -6.21 0.47
N ILE A 193 47.46 -6.51 1.46
CA ILE A 193 46.89 -5.54 2.42
C ILE A 193 47.46 -5.89 3.79
N THR A 194 48.13 -4.96 4.43
CA THR A 194 48.65 -5.10 5.79
C THR A 194 47.89 -4.13 6.67
N ILE A 195 47.35 -4.62 7.81
CA ILE A 195 46.56 -3.82 8.75
C ILE A 195 47.42 -3.53 9.97
N ASP A 196 47.68 -2.27 10.26
CA ASP A 196 48.60 -1.84 11.32
C ASP A 196 48.15 -2.33 12.72
N ALA A 197 46.83 -2.38 12.96
CA ALA A 197 46.24 -2.82 14.24
C ALA A 197 46.32 -4.33 14.48
N LEU A 198 46.69 -5.16 13.51
CA LEU A 198 46.71 -6.62 13.58
C LEU A 198 48.12 -7.21 13.43
N ASP A 199 49.13 -6.58 14.07
CA ASP A 199 50.52 -7.01 14.11
C ASP A 199 51.11 -7.34 12.72
N GLY A 200 50.70 -6.60 11.69
CA GLY A 200 51.18 -6.81 10.32
C GLY A 200 50.56 -8.01 9.60
N LYS A 201 49.44 -8.52 10.06
CA LYS A 201 48.70 -9.60 9.38
C LYS A 201 48.37 -9.19 7.93
N GLU A 202 48.79 -10.01 7.00
CA GLU A 202 48.58 -9.78 5.56
C GLU A 202 47.28 -10.41 5.09
N PHE A 203 46.55 -9.67 4.28
CA PHE A 203 45.35 -10.11 3.58
C PHE A 203 45.52 -9.92 2.08
N LYS A 204 44.87 -10.77 1.31
CA LYS A 204 44.76 -10.60 -0.14
C LYS A 204 43.57 -9.74 -0.48
N GLY A 205 43.70 -8.90 -1.47
CA GLY A 205 42.62 -8.10 -2.00
C GLY A 205 42.77 -7.88 -3.50
N LYS A 206 41.72 -7.28 -4.07
CA LYS A 206 41.63 -7.02 -5.49
C LYS A 206 41.18 -5.61 -5.77
N VAL A 207 41.81 -4.95 -6.72
CA VAL A 207 41.39 -3.63 -7.18
C VAL A 207 40.05 -3.75 -7.92
N THR A 208 38.99 -3.12 -7.39
CA THR A 208 37.65 -3.16 -7.98
C THR A 208 37.28 -1.87 -8.73
N GLY A 209 37.88 -0.74 -8.37
CA GLY A 209 37.55 0.51 -9.04
C GLY A 209 38.49 1.66 -8.69
N PHE A 210 38.45 2.68 -9.53
CA PHE A 210 39.14 3.96 -9.33
C PHE A 210 38.11 5.06 -9.10
N SER A 211 38.44 6.01 -8.25
CA SER A 211 37.66 7.23 -8.13
C SER A 211 37.68 8.00 -9.45
N PRO A 212 36.57 8.59 -9.91
CA PRO A 212 36.53 9.39 -11.14
C PRO A 212 37.24 10.74 -11.01
N ALA A 213 37.63 11.14 -9.79
CA ALA A 213 38.33 12.38 -9.53
C ALA A 213 39.36 12.23 -8.40
N THR A 214 40.27 13.19 -8.29
CA THR A 214 41.25 13.25 -7.20
C THR A 214 40.58 13.57 -5.86
N GLY A 215 41.22 13.18 -4.76
CA GLY A 215 40.69 13.47 -3.42
C GLY A 215 40.48 14.96 -3.13
N ALA A 216 41.33 15.82 -3.72
CA ALA A 216 41.22 17.28 -3.58
C ALA A 216 39.90 17.82 -4.17
N LYS A 217 39.36 17.21 -5.25
CA LYS A 217 38.11 17.65 -5.89
C LYS A 217 36.89 17.31 -5.05
N PHE A 218 36.96 16.30 -4.16
CA PHE A 218 35.91 15.90 -3.21
C PHE A 218 36.07 16.55 -1.83
N SER A 219 37.08 17.40 -1.63
CA SER A 219 37.26 18.13 -0.37
C SER A 219 36.24 19.26 -0.27
N MET A 220 35.65 19.45 0.91
CA MET A 220 34.75 20.58 1.19
C MET A 220 35.45 21.96 1.04
N VAL A 221 36.76 21.98 1.15
CA VAL A 221 37.60 23.20 0.92
C VAL A 221 38.53 22.88 -0.23
N GLU A 222 38.29 23.46 -1.40
CA GLU A 222 39.23 23.38 -2.51
C GLU A 222 40.53 24.13 -2.12
N PRO A 223 41.70 23.54 -2.30
CA PRO A 223 42.96 24.27 -2.05
C PRO A 223 43.07 25.42 -3.06
N ASP A 224 42.81 26.62 -2.59
CA ASP A 224 42.97 27.86 -3.40
C ASP A 224 44.41 28.35 -3.36
N ASN A 225 45.00 28.47 -4.53
CA ASN A 225 46.35 29.04 -4.71
C ASN A 225 46.26 30.57 -4.94
N SER A 226 45.68 31.30 -3.99
CA SER A 226 45.47 32.76 -4.10
C SER A 226 46.77 33.62 -3.97
N THR A 227 47.94 33.01 -3.72
CA THR A 227 49.20 33.74 -3.46
C THR A 227 50.13 33.86 -4.65
N GLY A 228 49.72 33.56 -5.89
CA GLY A 228 50.47 33.83 -7.11
C GLY A 228 51.66 32.91 -7.43
N ASN A 229 52.11 32.06 -6.52
CA ASN A 229 53.11 31.03 -6.78
C ASN A 229 52.47 29.66 -7.01
N PHE A 230 52.50 29.18 -8.25
CA PHE A 230 52.01 27.84 -8.59
C PHE A 230 53.00 26.79 -8.10
N VAL A 231 52.66 26.08 -7.02
CA VAL A 231 53.36 24.87 -6.55
C VAL A 231 52.62 23.65 -7.05
N LYS A 232 53.21 22.87 -7.91
CA LYS A 232 52.64 21.59 -8.40
C LYS A 232 52.60 20.58 -7.25
N ILE A 233 51.44 20.41 -6.63
CA ILE A 233 51.20 19.41 -5.58
C ILE A 233 50.75 18.12 -6.26
N THR A 234 51.44 16.99 -6.01
CA THR A 234 51.06 15.69 -6.53
C THR A 234 49.70 15.27 -5.95
N GLN A 235 48.72 15.12 -6.80
CA GLN A 235 47.37 14.71 -6.40
C GLN A 235 47.31 13.23 -6.05
N ARG A 236 46.35 12.86 -5.20
CA ARG A 236 46.06 11.45 -4.84
C ARG A 236 44.71 11.05 -5.40
N ILE A 237 44.67 9.84 -5.93
CA ILE A 237 43.42 9.23 -6.49
C ILE A 237 43.03 8.07 -5.59
N PRO A 238 41.83 8.09 -5.02
CA PRO A 238 41.28 6.95 -4.26
C PRO A 238 41.05 5.75 -5.16
N VAL A 239 41.57 4.62 -4.75
CA VAL A 239 41.37 3.32 -5.41
C VAL A 239 40.60 2.43 -4.46
N LYS A 240 39.47 1.85 -4.93
CA LYS A 240 38.67 0.90 -4.18
C LYS A 240 39.23 -0.50 -4.31
N ILE A 241 39.52 -1.12 -3.17
CA ILE A 241 40.06 -2.46 -3.07
C ILE A 241 39.13 -3.28 -2.17
N GLU A 242 38.74 -4.46 -2.63
CA GLU A 242 37.93 -5.40 -1.85
C GLU A 242 38.82 -6.54 -1.35
N PHE A 243 38.53 -7.03 -0.13
CA PHE A 243 39.22 -8.17 0.45
C PHE A 243 38.82 -9.46 -0.26
N GLU A 244 39.80 -10.30 -0.55
CA GLU A 244 39.62 -11.69 -0.99
C GLU A 244 39.78 -12.66 0.20
N ALA A 245 39.14 -12.35 1.31
CA ALA A 245 39.19 -13.11 2.56
C ALA A 245 37.79 -13.51 3.02
N SER A 246 37.72 -14.59 3.79
CA SER A 246 36.42 -15.02 4.35
C SER A 246 35.95 -14.06 5.43
N ALA A 247 34.62 -14.03 5.71
CA ALA A 247 34.06 -13.23 6.78
C ALA A 247 34.67 -13.56 8.17
N LYS A 248 35.15 -14.80 8.36
CA LYS A 248 35.83 -15.23 9.59
C LYS A 248 37.21 -14.58 9.75
N ASP A 249 37.94 -14.42 8.65
CA ASP A 249 39.28 -13.82 8.69
C ASP A 249 39.23 -12.31 8.95
N LEU A 250 38.09 -11.70 8.64
CA LEU A 250 37.84 -10.27 8.80
C LEU A 250 37.12 -9.89 10.11
N GLN A 251 36.91 -10.83 11.03
CA GLN A 251 36.17 -10.58 12.28
C GLN A 251 36.78 -9.47 13.14
N ASP A 252 38.12 -9.33 13.12
CA ASP A 252 38.86 -8.35 13.90
C ASP A 252 39.08 -7.03 13.17
N VAL A 253 38.73 -6.98 11.87
CA VAL A 253 38.89 -5.77 11.05
C VAL A 253 37.69 -4.84 11.29
N ARG A 254 38.00 -3.58 11.60
CA ARG A 254 36.96 -2.56 11.82
C ARG A 254 37.08 -1.42 10.79
N PRO A 255 35.96 -0.84 10.36
CA PRO A 255 36.00 0.40 9.57
C PRO A 255 36.78 1.49 10.28
N GLY A 256 37.60 2.23 9.53
CA GLY A 256 38.43 3.32 10.05
C GLY A 256 39.83 2.90 10.49
N MET A 257 40.19 1.60 10.41
CA MET A 257 41.58 1.16 10.65
C MET A 257 42.51 1.62 9.53
N ASN A 258 43.73 1.95 9.90
CA ASN A 258 44.81 2.26 8.95
C ASN A 258 45.34 0.97 8.30
N VAL A 259 45.55 1.05 7.00
CA VAL A 259 46.06 -0.07 6.20
C VAL A 259 47.10 0.37 5.23
N THR A 260 48.12 -0.47 5.02
CA THR A 260 49.11 -0.34 3.96
C THR A 260 48.79 -1.30 2.83
N VAL A 261 48.83 -0.80 1.60
CA VAL A 261 48.51 -1.62 0.41
C VAL A 261 49.71 -1.69 -0.52
N GLU A 262 50.11 -2.90 -0.85
CA GLU A 262 51.17 -3.17 -1.84
C GLU A 262 50.58 -3.82 -3.07
N VAL A 263 50.78 -3.21 -4.23
CA VAL A 263 50.30 -3.71 -5.53
C VAL A 263 51.38 -4.62 -6.12
N LYS A 264 51.02 -5.90 -6.35
CA LYS A 264 51.90 -6.82 -7.06
C LYS A 264 52.10 -6.37 -8.50
N LYS A 265 53.36 -6.31 -8.92
CA LYS A 265 53.73 -5.98 -10.30
C LYS A 265 53.35 -7.09 -11.27
#